data_e095be8e9d754ab069f93c9478390778
#
_entry.id   e095be8e9d754ab069f93c9478390778
#
_cell.length_a   1.000
_cell.length_b   1.000
_cell.length_c   1.000
_cell.angle_alpha   90.00
_cell.angle_beta   90.00
_cell.angle_gamma   90.00
#
_symmetry.space_group_name_H-M   'P 1'
#
loop_
_entity.id
_entity.type
_entity.pdbx_description
1 polymer ?
#
loop_
_entity_poly.entity_id
_entity_poly.type
_entity_poly.pdbx_seq_one_letter_code
_entity_poly.pdbx_strand_id
1 'polypeptide(L)'
;FDGCSGLKQVIFPNTLKEIGDYAFRSCPELITAVLPQGVEQLGKYAFAGSGLKTILIPHSVYWIGEGAYADCKRLNHVTVPDNIVSIPDRMFSGCDSLSEIKLPETADRIGSGVFENCSSLQSIVIPESVRSIGENAFGETHPKFTLLCHRLSEAERYARNHNITFQIIY
;
A
#
# COMPACT_ATOMS: atom_id res chain seq x y z
N PHE A 1 -18.81 -9.24 -1.92
CA PHE A 1 -18.44 -9.53 -3.33
C PHE A 1 -17.14 -10.35 -3.42
N ASP A 2 -16.75 -11.02 -2.33
CA ASP A 2 -15.56 -11.88 -2.35
C ASP A 2 -15.66 -12.92 -3.47
N GLY A 3 -14.62 -13.04 -4.29
CA GLY A 3 -14.56 -13.97 -5.41
C GLY A 3 -15.43 -13.62 -6.63
N CYS A 4 -15.99 -12.43 -6.69
CA CYS A 4 -16.80 -12.00 -7.84
C CYS A 4 -15.93 -11.73 -9.08
N SER A 5 -15.49 -12.80 -9.75
CA SER A 5 -14.52 -12.72 -10.86
C SER A 5 -15.01 -11.90 -12.07
N GLY A 6 -16.31 -11.76 -12.28
CA GLY A 6 -16.91 -10.98 -13.36
C GLY A 6 -17.28 -9.54 -12.98
N LEU A 7 -17.04 -9.10 -11.74
CA LEU A 7 -17.35 -7.75 -11.30
C LEU A 7 -16.41 -6.74 -11.93
N LYS A 8 -16.92 -5.86 -12.79
CA LYS A 8 -16.11 -4.87 -13.54
C LYS A 8 -16.10 -3.49 -12.91
N GLN A 9 -17.17 -3.12 -12.24
CA GLN A 9 -17.34 -1.80 -11.65
C GLN A 9 -18.22 -1.88 -10.40
N VAL A 10 -17.96 -1.01 -9.45
CA VAL A 10 -18.78 -0.77 -8.27
C VAL A 10 -19.03 0.73 -8.13
N ILE A 11 -20.26 1.09 -7.80
CA ILE A 11 -20.65 2.47 -7.48
C ILE A 11 -21.08 2.49 -6.02
N PHE A 12 -20.34 3.22 -5.22
CA PHE A 12 -20.61 3.36 -3.80
C PHE A 12 -21.56 4.54 -3.53
N PRO A 13 -22.52 4.41 -2.61
CA PRO A 13 -23.31 5.55 -2.17
C PRO A 13 -22.43 6.52 -1.36
N ASN A 14 -22.71 7.82 -1.47
CA ASN A 14 -21.95 8.85 -0.74
C ASN A 14 -22.08 8.75 0.79
N THR A 15 -23.05 7.99 1.27
CA THR A 15 -23.27 7.72 2.71
C THR A 15 -22.44 6.57 3.25
N LEU A 16 -21.70 5.85 2.37
CA LEU A 16 -20.89 4.71 2.79
C LEU A 16 -19.79 5.16 3.75
N LYS A 17 -19.70 4.48 4.90
CA LYS A 17 -18.69 4.73 5.95
C LYS A 17 -17.60 3.68 6.00
N GLU A 18 -17.93 2.46 5.66
CA GLU A 18 -17.04 1.32 5.80
C GLU A 18 -17.11 0.39 4.60
N ILE A 19 -15.94 -0.12 4.18
CA ILE A 19 -15.81 -1.28 3.30
C ILE A 19 -15.25 -2.40 4.17
N GLY A 20 -16.03 -3.43 4.41
CA GLY A 20 -15.72 -4.50 5.33
C GLY A 20 -14.59 -5.42 4.85
N ASP A 21 -14.19 -6.34 5.72
CA ASP A 21 -13.16 -7.34 5.43
C ASP A 21 -13.54 -8.17 4.20
N TYR A 22 -12.56 -8.38 3.30
CA TYR A 22 -12.68 -9.19 2.08
C TYR A 22 -13.79 -8.74 1.10
N ALA A 23 -14.35 -7.52 1.25
CA ALA A 23 -15.55 -7.09 0.52
C ALA A 23 -15.44 -7.25 -1.01
N PHE A 24 -14.26 -7.02 -1.59
CA PHE A 24 -13.96 -7.13 -3.03
C PHE A 24 -12.71 -7.97 -3.29
N ARG A 25 -12.40 -8.90 -2.37
CA ARG A 25 -11.27 -9.81 -2.55
C ARG A 25 -11.49 -10.70 -3.78
N SER A 26 -10.42 -10.96 -4.53
CA SER A 26 -10.45 -11.83 -5.72
C SER A 26 -11.48 -11.39 -6.77
N CYS A 27 -11.55 -10.08 -7.04
CA CYS A 27 -12.35 -9.47 -8.12
C CYS A 27 -11.42 -8.99 -9.27
N PRO A 28 -10.81 -9.87 -10.07
CA PRO A 28 -9.75 -9.51 -11.03
C PRO A 28 -10.21 -8.58 -12.18
N GLU A 29 -11.51 -8.53 -12.46
CA GLU A 29 -12.08 -7.64 -13.48
C GLU A 29 -12.48 -6.27 -12.90
N LEU A 30 -12.41 -6.06 -11.58
CA LEU A 30 -12.69 -4.77 -10.94
C LEU A 30 -11.50 -3.83 -11.16
N ILE A 31 -11.57 -3.02 -12.24
CA ILE A 31 -10.46 -2.16 -12.68
C ILE A 31 -10.48 -0.79 -11.97
N THR A 32 -11.64 -0.36 -11.55
CA THR A 32 -11.83 0.93 -10.88
C THR A 32 -12.80 0.81 -9.71
N ALA A 33 -12.47 1.48 -8.60
CA ALA A 33 -13.33 1.64 -7.45
C ALA A 33 -13.10 3.05 -6.87
N VAL A 34 -14.01 3.96 -7.12
CA VAL A 34 -13.92 5.34 -6.62
C VAL A 34 -14.53 5.38 -5.23
N LEU A 35 -13.67 5.53 -4.22
CA LEU A 35 -14.08 5.62 -2.82
C LEU A 35 -14.75 6.97 -2.55
N PRO A 36 -15.96 7.00 -1.94
CA PRO A 36 -16.61 8.25 -1.54
C PRO A 36 -15.79 9.00 -0.48
N GLN A 37 -15.88 10.33 -0.49
CA GLN A 37 -15.17 11.19 0.48
C GLN A 37 -15.63 11.00 1.94
N GLY A 38 -16.67 10.21 2.19
CA GLY A 38 -17.18 9.90 3.53
C GLY A 38 -16.72 8.55 4.10
N VAL A 39 -15.96 7.75 3.32
CA VAL A 39 -15.46 6.44 3.80
C VAL A 39 -14.42 6.66 4.89
N GLU A 40 -14.57 5.97 5.98
CA GLU A 40 -13.77 6.10 7.20
C GLU A 40 -12.87 4.89 7.44
N GLN A 41 -13.31 3.69 7.00
CA GLN A 41 -12.61 2.43 7.26
C GLN A 41 -12.56 1.53 6.02
N LEU A 42 -11.40 0.91 5.83
CA LEU A 42 -11.19 -0.15 4.84
C LEU A 42 -10.76 -1.43 5.57
N GLY A 43 -11.54 -2.49 5.41
CA GLY A 43 -11.33 -3.77 6.06
C GLY A 43 -10.09 -4.52 5.59
N LYS A 44 -9.77 -5.59 6.30
CA LYS A 44 -8.67 -6.50 5.94
C LYS A 44 -8.92 -7.12 4.57
N TYR A 45 -7.90 -7.10 3.73
CA TYR A 45 -7.96 -7.67 2.38
C TYR A 45 -9.17 -7.19 1.55
N ALA A 46 -9.69 -5.99 1.84
CA ALA A 46 -10.92 -5.48 1.24
C ALA A 46 -10.92 -5.50 -0.30
N PHE A 47 -9.78 -5.22 -0.93
CA PHE A 47 -9.59 -5.24 -2.38
C PHE A 47 -8.49 -6.21 -2.83
N ALA A 48 -8.04 -7.12 -1.96
CA ALA A 48 -6.94 -8.02 -2.31
C ALA A 48 -7.25 -8.86 -3.56
N GLY A 49 -6.30 -8.98 -4.47
CA GLY A 49 -6.48 -9.72 -5.72
C GLY A 49 -7.47 -9.08 -6.70
N SER A 50 -7.80 -7.81 -6.52
CA SER A 50 -8.62 -7.06 -7.47
C SER A 50 -7.79 -6.56 -8.67
N GLY A 51 -8.48 -6.26 -9.77
CA GLY A 51 -7.86 -5.73 -10.99
C GLY A 51 -7.59 -4.22 -10.99
N LEU A 52 -7.67 -3.57 -9.83
CA LEU A 52 -7.51 -2.12 -9.69
C LEU A 52 -6.19 -1.63 -10.27
N LYS A 53 -6.24 -0.55 -11.06
CA LYS A 53 -5.07 0.10 -11.65
C LYS A 53 -4.59 1.28 -10.85
N THR A 54 -5.52 2.03 -10.27
CA THR A 54 -5.23 3.24 -9.50
C THR A 54 -6.09 3.29 -8.26
N ILE A 55 -5.56 3.83 -7.18
CA ILE A 55 -6.27 4.06 -5.92
C ILE A 55 -6.00 5.48 -5.44
N LEU A 56 -7.07 6.18 -5.12
CA LEU A 56 -7.07 7.42 -4.35
C LEU A 56 -7.78 7.13 -3.03
N ILE A 57 -7.03 7.06 -1.95
CA ILE A 57 -7.59 6.88 -0.60
C ILE A 57 -8.06 8.25 -0.09
N PRO A 58 -9.34 8.43 0.26
CA PRO A 58 -9.84 9.71 0.76
C PRO A 58 -9.25 10.08 2.12
N HIS A 59 -9.13 11.39 2.40
CA HIS A 59 -8.69 11.89 3.71
C HIS A 59 -9.62 11.51 4.89
N SER A 60 -10.86 11.13 4.61
CA SER A 60 -11.79 10.63 5.64
C SER A 60 -11.40 9.27 6.20
N VAL A 61 -10.60 8.48 5.46
CA VAL A 61 -10.14 7.16 5.91
C VAL A 61 -9.11 7.35 7.01
N TYR A 62 -9.38 6.81 8.18
CA TYR A 62 -8.47 6.82 9.33
C TYR A 62 -8.01 5.40 9.74
N TRP A 63 -8.65 4.36 9.21
CA TRP A 63 -8.26 2.98 9.46
C TRP A 63 -8.24 2.15 8.17
N ILE A 64 -7.14 1.41 8.00
CA ILE A 64 -6.93 0.49 6.88
C ILE A 64 -6.45 -0.84 7.46
N GLY A 65 -7.12 -1.92 7.11
CA GLY A 65 -6.79 -3.27 7.55
C GLY A 65 -5.58 -3.85 6.81
N GLU A 66 -5.03 -4.90 7.39
CA GLU A 66 -3.97 -5.72 6.80
C GLU A 66 -4.32 -6.13 5.37
N GLY A 67 -3.34 -6.06 4.45
CA GLY A 67 -3.48 -6.56 3.08
C GLY A 67 -4.57 -5.91 2.26
N ALA A 68 -5.08 -4.73 2.64
CA ALA A 68 -6.25 -4.12 2.00
C ALA A 68 -6.18 -4.08 0.46
N TYR A 69 -5.00 -3.97 -0.11
CA TYR A 69 -4.73 -3.97 -1.55
C TYR A 69 -3.70 -5.03 -1.97
N ALA A 70 -3.49 -6.07 -1.15
CA ALA A 70 -2.55 -7.15 -1.50
C ALA A 70 -2.93 -7.82 -2.84
N ASP A 71 -1.92 -8.30 -3.58
CA ASP A 71 -2.09 -8.98 -4.87
C ASP A 71 -2.88 -8.18 -5.94
N CYS A 72 -2.98 -6.87 -5.80
CA CYS A 72 -3.50 -6.00 -6.86
C CYS A 72 -2.46 -5.86 -7.98
N LYS A 73 -2.28 -6.90 -8.79
CA LYS A 73 -1.18 -7.03 -9.76
C LYS A 73 -1.12 -5.95 -10.83
N ARG A 74 -2.23 -5.25 -11.08
CA ARG A 74 -2.34 -4.16 -12.06
C ARG A 74 -2.19 -2.77 -11.43
N LEU A 75 -2.08 -2.70 -10.09
CA LEU A 75 -2.01 -1.44 -9.37
C LEU A 75 -0.65 -0.76 -9.63
N ASN A 76 -0.69 0.38 -10.29
CA ASN A 76 0.52 1.13 -10.67
C ASN A 76 0.60 2.54 -10.06
N HIS A 77 -0.52 3.06 -9.54
CA HIS A 77 -0.55 4.36 -8.89
C HIS A 77 -1.43 4.34 -7.64
N VAL A 78 -0.86 4.84 -6.54
CA VAL A 78 -1.54 4.94 -5.24
C VAL A 78 -1.28 6.31 -4.64
N THR A 79 -2.35 6.95 -4.16
CA THR A 79 -2.26 8.14 -3.32
C THR A 79 -2.72 7.77 -1.91
N VAL A 80 -1.78 7.80 -0.96
CA VAL A 80 -2.04 7.61 0.47
C VAL A 80 -2.10 8.98 1.13
N PRO A 81 -3.18 9.33 1.83
CA PRO A 81 -3.33 10.66 2.43
C PRO A 81 -2.49 10.81 3.70
N ASP A 82 -2.13 12.05 4.03
CA ASP A 82 -1.21 12.38 5.15
C ASP A 82 -1.77 12.06 6.54
N ASN A 83 -3.05 11.77 6.68
CA ASN A 83 -3.61 11.31 7.96
C ASN A 83 -3.39 9.82 8.25
N ILE A 84 -2.84 9.05 7.31
CA ILE A 84 -2.47 7.65 7.53
C ILE A 84 -1.06 7.61 8.13
N VAL A 85 -1.01 7.43 9.44
CA VAL A 85 0.24 7.42 10.23
C VAL A 85 0.91 6.03 10.20
N SER A 86 0.14 4.96 10.09
CA SER A 86 0.66 3.60 10.04
C SER A 86 0.25 2.92 8.74
N ILE A 87 1.24 2.47 7.96
CA ILE A 87 1.00 1.63 6.78
C ILE A 87 0.85 0.20 7.27
N PRO A 88 -0.33 -0.43 7.15
CA PRO A 88 -0.59 -1.73 7.74
C PRO A 88 0.17 -2.86 7.04
N ASP A 89 0.33 -3.97 7.76
CA ASP A 89 1.02 -5.15 7.27
C ASP A 89 0.43 -5.59 5.91
N ARG A 90 1.31 -5.96 4.97
CA ARG A 90 0.97 -6.48 3.63
C ARG A 90 0.08 -5.59 2.77
N MET A 91 -0.08 -4.31 3.10
CA MET A 91 -1.04 -3.44 2.42
C MET A 91 -0.94 -3.49 0.89
N PHE A 92 0.26 -3.57 0.34
CA PHE A 92 0.56 -3.62 -1.11
C PHE A 92 1.38 -4.86 -1.50
N SER A 93 1.46 -5.88 -0.64
CA SER A 93 2.17 -7.12 -0.98
C SER A 93 1.65 -7.71 -2.29
N GLY A 94 2.55 -8.13 -3.20
CA GLY A 94 2.17 -8.72 -4.49
C GLY A 94 1.62 -7.73 -5.52
N CYS A 95 1.80 -6.43 -5.33
CA CYS A 95 1.44 -5.41 -6.33
C CYS A 95 2.52 -5.31 -7.41
N ASP A 96 2.55 -6.29 -8.32
CA ASP A 96 3.63 -6.47 -9.32
C ASP A 96 3.88 -5.24 -10.20
N SER A 97 2.84 -4.46 -10.51
CA SER A 97 2.93 -3.29 -11.39
C SER A 97 3.24 -1.98 -10.65
N LEU A 98 3.33 -2.00 -9.31
CA LEU A 98 3.58 -0.80 -8.51
C LEU A 98 5.03 -0.37 -8.68
N SER A 99 5.27 0.64 -9.50
CA SER A 99 6.61 1.15 -9.81
C SER A 99 7.01 2.36 -8.98
N GLU A 100 6.03 3.09 -8.47
CA GLU A 100 6.22 4.31 -7.69
C GLU A 100 5.11 4.46 -6.65
N ILE A 101 5.47 4.89 -5.46
CA ILE A 101 4.54 5.28 -4.42
C ILE A 101 5.17 6.36 -3.54
N LYS A 102 4.37 7.37 -3.18
CA LYS A 102 4.73 8.34 -2.17
C LYS A 102 4.08 7.98 -0.85
N LEU A 103 4.90 7.79 0.19
CA LEU A 103 4.41 7.61 1.55
C LEU A 103 4.05 8.98 2.16
N PRO A 104 3.07 9.02 3.08
CA PRO A 104 2.76 10.24 3.83
C PRO A 104 3.95 10.68 4.69
N GLU A 105 4.23 11.98 4.71
CA GLU A 105 5.32 12.53 5.56
C GLU A 105 5.05 12.36 7.07
N THR A 106 3.85 12.00 7.43
CA THR A 106 3.40 11.72 8.81
C THR A 106 3.53 10.24 9.19
N ALA A 107 3.89 9.36 8.23
CA ALA A 107 4.01 7.94 8.51
C ALA A 107 5.08 7.67 9.56
N ASP A 108 4.73 7.00 10.66
CA ASP A 108 5.65 6.59 11.72
C ASP A 108 5.96 5.10 11.69
N ARG A 109 5.08 4.31 11.06
CA ARG A 109 5.24 2.84 10.96
C ARG A 109 4.97 2.34 9.54
N ILE A 110 5.87 1.50 9.06
CA ILE A 110 5.68 0.63 7.89
C ILE A 110 5.57 -0.80 8.41
N GLY A 111 4.46 -1.46 8.12
CA GLY A 111 4.18 -2.83 8.58
C GLY A 111 5.06 -3.89 7.92
N SER A 112 4.87 -5.14 8.35
CA SER A 112 5.57 -6.29 7.76
C SER A 112 5.04 -6.59 6.36
N GLY A 113 5.96 -6.90 5.42
CA GLY A 113 5.62 -7.32 4.07
C GLY A 113 4.84 -6.30 3.24
N VAL A 114 4.87 -5.01 3.60
CA VAL A 114 4.03 -3.98 2.92
C VAL A 114 4.24 -3.96 1.42
N PHE A 115 5.48 -4.06 0.96
CA PHE A 115 5.88 -4.06 -0.45
C PHE A 115 6.54 -5.37 -0.87
N GLU A 116 6.33 -6.43 -0.11
CA GLU A 116 6.81 -7.77 -0.47
C GLU A 116 6.28 -8.17 -1.86
N ASN A 117 7.15 -8.69 -2.75
CA ASN A 117 6.81 -9.05 -4.12
C ASN A 117 6.32 -7.88 -5.02
N CYS A 118 6.67 -6.63 -4.71
CA CYS A 118 6.45 -5.50 -5.61
C CYS A 118 7.55 -5.43 -6.67
N SER A 119 7.52 -6.34 -7.64
CA SER A 119 8.62 -6.59 -8.59
C SER A 119 8.96 -5.41 -9.53
N SER A 120 8.06 -4.43 -9.67
CA SER A 120 8.31 -3.21 -10.45
C SER A 120 8.83 -2.04 -9.61
N LEU A 121 8.85 -2.15 -8.27
CA LEU A 121 9.25 -1.05 -7.38
C LEU A 121 10.77 -0.92 -7.37
N GLN A 122 11.29 0.12 -8.04
CA GLN A 122 12.74 0.35 -8.18
C GLN A 122 13.32 1.21 -7.05
N SER A 123 12.52 2.12 -6.51
CA SER A 123 12.94 2.95 -5.38
C SER A 123 11.74 3.46 -4.60
N ILE A 124 11.99 3.81 -3.35
CA ILE A 124 11.01 4.45 -2.49
C ILE A 124 11.71 5.43 -1.54
N VAL A 125 11.11 6.60 -1.35
CA VAL A 125 11.53 7.54 -0.31
C VAL A 125 10.84 7.17 0.99
N ILE A 126 11.62 6.95 2.04
CA ILE A 126 11.08 6.73 3.39
C ILE A 126 11.16 8.02 4.17
N PRO A 127 10.03 8.57 4.63
CA PRO A 127 9.99 9.78 5.42
C PRO A 127 10.82 9.67 6.71
N GLU A 128 11.39 10.78 7.16
CA GLU A 128 12.16 10.83 8.41
C GLU A 128 11.30 10.53 9.65
N SER A 129 9.99 10.73 9.55
CA SER A 129 9.02 10.40 10.59
C SER A 129 8.94 8.92 10.92
N VAL A 130 9.36 8.02 10.00
CA VAL A 130 9.25 6.56 10.19
C VAL A 130 10.19 6.10 11.31
N ARG A 131 9.60 5.49 12.33
CA ARG A 131 10.28 4.97 13.54
C ARG A 131 10.34 3.46 13.60
N SER A 132 9.54 2.75 12.78
CA SER A 132 9.59 1.29 12.70
C SER A 132 9.26 0.78 11.31
N ILE A 133 10.00 -0.23 10.88
CA ILE A 133 9.79 -0.96 9.62
C ILE A 133 9.72 -2.44 9.97
N GLY A 134 8.63 -3.08 9.56
CA GLY A 134 8.37 -4.49 9.83
C GLY A 134 9.23 -5.43 8.99
N GLU A 135 9.22 -6.70 9.37
CA GLU A 135 9.98 -7.74 8.65
C GLU A 135 9.53 -7.86 7.19
N ASN A 136 10.48 -8.09 6.30
CA ASN A 136 10.25 -8.25 4.86
C ASN A 136 9.45 -7.12 4.21
N ALA A 137 9.43 -5.92 4.79
CA ALA A 137 8.66 -4.79 4.26
C ALA A 137 8.96 -4.51 2.78
N PHE A 138 10.17 -4.82 2.31
CA PHE A 138 10.65 -4.68 0.93
C PHE A 138 11.20 -5.99 0.37
N GLY A 139 10.71 -7.14 0.85
CA GLY A 139 11.13 -8.46 0.38
C GLY A 139 10.75 -8.68 -1.09
N GLU A 140 11.65 -9.32 -1.88
CA GLU A 140 11.40 -9.70 -3.28
C GLU A 140 10.86 -8.54 -4.16
N THR A 141 11.38 -7.33 -3.95
CA THR A 141 11.14 -6.16 -4.80
C THR A 141 11.97 -6.24 -6.09
N HIS A 142 12.04 -5.15 -6.86
CA HIS A 142 12.85 -5.11 -8.08
C HIS A 142 14.34 -5.44 -7.79
N PRO A 143 15.05 -6.21 -8.64
CA PRO A 143 16.46 -6.59 -8.40
C PRO A 143 17.44 -5.42 -8.20
N LYS A 144 17.08 -4.23 -8.68
CA LYS A 144 17.84 -2.98 -8.50
C LYS A 144 17.15 -2.03 -7.51
N PHE A 145 16.35 -2.56 -6.59
CA PHE A 145 15.65 -1.75 -5.61
C PHE A 145 16.62 -0.92 -4.77
N THR A 146 16.30 0.36 -4.60
CA THR A 146 17.08 1.30 -3.80
C THR A 146 16.18 2.04 -2.83
N LEU A 147 16.50 1.99 -1.56
CA LEU A 147 15.80 2.70 -0.51
C LEU A 147 16.39 4.10 -0.36
N LEU A 148 15.58 5.14 -0.50
CA LEU A 148 15.98 6.53 -0.34
C LEU A 148 15.62 6.98 1.08
N CYS A 149 16.60 7.40 1.87
CA CYS A 149 16.39 7.67 3.29
C CYS A 149 17.26 8.79 3.83
N HIS A 150 16.86 9.37 4.95
CA HIS A 150 17.65 10.34 5.68
C HIS A 150 18.75 9.65 6.49
N ARG A 151 19.84 10.38 6.73
CA ARG A 151 20.98 9.90 7.52
C ARG A 151 20.54 9.61 8.96
N LEU A 152 21.02 8.50 9.54
CA LEU A 152 20.71 8.04 10.89
C LEU A 152 19.22 7.72 11.13
N SER A 153 18.42 7.61 10.07
CA SER A 153 17.02 7.24 10.17
C SER A 153 16.84 5.72 10.41
N GLU A 154 15.64 5.35 10.83
CA GLU A 154 15.23 3.95 10.92
C GLU A 154 15.35 3.22 9.58
N ALA A 155 15.07 3.91 8.48
CA ALA A 155 15.16 3.35 7.14
C ALA A 155 16.62 3.04 6.75
N GLU A 156 17.60 3.87 7.12
CA GLU A 156 19.03 3.55 6.93
C GLU A 156 19.41 2.33 7.75
N ARG A 157 18.99 2.26 9.01
CA ARG A 157 19.24 1.10 9.90
C ARG A 157 18.66 -0.18 9.33
N TYR A 158 17.40 -0.12 8.88
CA TYR A 158 16.72 -1.25 8.26
C TYR A 158 17.43 -1.74 7.00
N ALA A 159 17.82 -0.82 6.10
CA ALA A 159 18.49 -1.16 4.86
C ALA A 159 19.84 -1.88 5.12
N ARG A 160 20.63 -1.40 6.09
CA ARG A 160 21.89 -2.04 6.50
C ARG A 160 21.68 -3.44 7.05
N ASN A 161 20.69 -3.63 7.91
CA ASN A 161 20.40 -4.91 8.56
C ASN A 161 19.88 -5.97 7.57
N HIS A 162 19.26 -5.55 6.47
CA HIS A 162 18.65 -6.45 5.47
C HIS A 162 19.44 -6.48 4.15
N ASN A 163 20.64 -5.88 4.09
CA ASN A 163 21.47 -5.80 2.89
C ASN A 163 20.76 -5.17 1.68
N ILE A 164 19.89 -4.20 1.92
CA ILE A 164 19.20 -3.44 0.87
C ILE A 164 20.06 -2.27 0.41
N THR A 165 20.18 -2.08 -0.90
CA THR A 165 20.84 -0.88 -1.45
C THR A 165 20.09 0.37 -1.00
N PHE A 166 20.83 1.38 -0.52
CA PHE A 166 20.21 2.64 -0.11
C PHE A 166 21.02 3.85 -0.53
N GLN A 167 20.33 4.99 -0.62
CA GLN A 167 20.93 6.29 -0.90
C GLN A 167 20.44 7.29 0.15
N ILE A 168 21.39 8.06 0.69
CA ILE A 168 21.06 9.15 1.61
C ILE A 168 20.54 10.35 0.81
N ILE A 169 19.43 10.88 1.25
CA ILE A 169 18.82 12.13 0.78
C ILE A 169 18.89 13.17 1.89
N TYR A 170 18.89 14.46 1.53
CA TYR A 170 19.00 15.59 2.45
C TYR A 170 17.65 16.28 2.62
#